data_901b5836eba2e485b7726a21f6c096a7
#
_entry.id   901b5836eba2e485b7726a21f6c096a7
#
_cell.length_a   1.000
_cell.length_b   1.000
_cell.length_c   1.000
_cell.angle_alpha   90.00
_cell.angle_beta   90.00
_cell.angle_gamma   90.00
#
_symmetry.space_group_name_H-M   'P 1'
#
loop_
_entity.id
_entity.type
_entity.pdbx_description
1 polymer ?
#
loop_
_entity_poly.entity_id
_entity_poly.type
_entity_poly.pdbx_seq_one_letter_code
_entity_poly.pdbx_strand_id
1 'polypeptide(L)'
;MASADGLIEAAEATHNPYALSFALYAYGFALRDADPVRALQALRRGLVIAQDSGNRYNESVLAIGLGLPEAEHGDPLSALDHITLVIRNCYDSGNLVYIRSALATLAVVLDRLGRLEPAATIARFAFDPLTARSPQFNTAIAHLRDVLGDQTYESLARKGETMTTAAMVTYAYDQIDQARAELDAVAK
;
A
#
# COMPACT_ATOMS: atom_id res chain seq x y z
N MET A 1 -24.88 -2.84 -5.32
CA MET A 1 -24.74 -1.57 -4.59
C MET A 1 -25.59 -1.51 -3.32
N ALA A 2 -26.88 -1.84 -3.34
CA ALA A 2 -27.73 -1.83 -2.13
C ALA A 2 -27.23 -2.69 -0.95
N SER A 3 -26.48 -3.78 -1.20
CA SER A 3 -25.94 -4.63 -0.13
C SER A 3 -24.70 -4.07 0.58
N ALA A 4 -23.96 -3.17 -0.06
CA ALA A 4 -22.76 -2.60 0.53
C ALA A 4 -23.08 -1.45 1.49
N ASP A 5 -24.06 -0.60 1.15
CA ASP A 5 -24.52 0.47 2.04
C ASP A 5 -25.18 -0.13 3.32
N GLY A 6 -25.99 -1.18 3.18
CA GLY A 6 -26.57 -1.90 4.33
C GLY A 6 -25.53 -2.54 5.28
N LEU A 7 -24.33 -2.87 4.79
CA LEU A 7 -23.25 -3.39 5.63
C LEU A 7 -22.72 -2.32 6.59
N ILE A 8 -22.57 -1.09 6.13
CA ILE A 8 -22.10 0.03 6.99
C ILE A 8 -23.15 0.35 8.05
N GLU A 9 -24.44 0.47 7.67
CA GLU A 9 -25.54 0.72 8.61
C GLU A 9 -25.64 -0.37 9.69
N ALA A 10 -25.53 -1.65 9.28
CA ALA A 10 -25.53 -2.76 10.23
C ALA A 10 -24.32 -2.71 11.18
N ALA A 11 -23.14 -2.34 10.67
CA ALA A 11 -21.95 -2.21 11.51
C ALA A 11 -22.05 -1.01 12.48
N GLU A 12 -22.62 0.11 12.06
CA GLU A 12 -22.89 1.28 12.92
C GLU A 12 -23.85 0.93 14.07
N ALA A 13 -24.89 0.16 13.78
CA ALA A 13 -25.85 -0.29 14.79
C ALA A 13 -25.23 -1.16 15.89
N THR A 14 -24.08 -1.78 15.64
CA THR A 14 -23.36 -2.57 16.66
C THR A 14 -22.62 -1.71 17.69
N HIS A 15 -22.39 -0.43 17.41
CA HIS A 15 -21.50 0.45 18.18
C HIS A 15 -20.09 -0.13 18.41
N ASN A 16 -19.66 -1.06 17.55
CA ASN A 16 -18.36 -1.70 17.65
C ASN A 16 -17.38 -1.09 16.61
N PRO A 17 -16.34 -0.36 17.05
CA PRO A 17 -15.41 0.28 16.14
C PRO A 17 -14.63 -0.72 15.26
N TYR A 18 -14.38 -1.95 15.74
CA TYR A 18 -13.79 -3.01 14.93
C TYR A 18 -14.70 -3.37 13.75
N ALA A 19 -15.98 -3.64 14.03
CA ALA A 19 -16.95 -4.01 13.01
C ALA A 19 -17.12 -2.89 11.97
N LEU A 20 -17.22 -1.64 12.43
CA LEU A 20 -17.42 -0.49 11.56
C LEU A 20 -16.17 -0.21 10.67
N SER A 21 -14.97 -0.21 11.25
CA SER A 21 -13.75 0.02 10.47
C SER A 21 -13.52 -1.10 9.44
N PHE A 22 -13.84 -2.35 9.76
CA PHE A 22 -13.75 -3.46 8.82
C PHE A 22 -14.82 -3.42 7.72
N ALA A 23 -16.05 -3.02 8.06
CA ALA A 23 -17.12 -2.80 7.07
C ALA A 23 -16.74 -1.69 6.06
N LEU A 24 -16.15 -0.60 6.56
CA LEU A 24 -15.65 0.50 5.73
C LEU A 24 -14.49 0.05 4.82
N TYR A 25 -13.61 -0.82 5.30
CA TYR A 25 -12.58 -1.45 4.46
C TYR A 25 -13.22 -2.26 3.33
N ALA A 26 -14.14 -3.17 3.66
CA ALA A 26 -14.80 -4.02 2.66
C ALA A 26 -15.57 -3.18 1.62
N TYR A 27 -16.24 -2.12 2.07
CA TYR A 27 -16.95 -1.19 1.20
C TYR A 27 -16.01 -0.43 0.26
N GLY A 28 -14.94 0.16 0.79
CA GLY A 28 -13.95 0.86 -0.01
C GLY A 28 -13.25 -0.05 -1.01
N PHE A 29 -12.91 -1.28 -0.60
CA PHE A 29 -12.33 -2.28 -1.49
C PHE A 29 -13.27 -2.66 -2.65
N ALA A 30 -14.57 -2.81 -2.38
CA ALA A 30 -15.57 -3.14 -3.41
C ALA A 30 -15.81 -2.00 -4.40
N LEU A 31 -15.63 -0.74 -3.99
CA LEU A 31 -15.88 0.44 -4.81
C LEU A 31 -14.64 0.98 -5.54
N ARG A 32 -13.45 0.50 -5.23
CA ARG A 32 -12.19 1.10 -5.69
C ARG A 32 -12.11 1.36 -7.20
N ASP A 33 -12.69 0.46 -8.01
CA ASP A 33 -12.67 0.55 -9.48
C ASP A 33 -13.91 1.26 -10.05
N ALA A 34 -15.05 1.22 -9.33
CA ALA A 34 -16.32 1.77 -9.76
C ALA A 34 -16.56 3.23 -9.32
N ASP A 35 -16.10 3.58 -8.12
CA ASP A 35 -16.23 4.92 -7.51
C ASP A 35 -15.04 5.18 -6.59
N PRO A 36 -13.86 5.54 -7.14
CA PRO A 36 -12.64 5.76 -6.37
C PRO A 36 -12.77 6.82 -5.28
N VAL A 37 -13.59 7.84 -5.51
CA VAL A 37 -13.80 8.93 -4.55
C VAL A 37 -14.51 8.43 -3.31
N ARG A 38 -15.60 7.69 -3.47
CA ARG A 38 -16.32 7.07 -2.35
C ARG A 38 -15.48 5.99 -1.67
N ALA A 39 -14.70 5.23 -2.43
CA ALA A 39 -13.76 4.26 -1.89
C ALA A 39 -12.73 4.92 -0.96
N LEU A 40 -12.07 5.99 -1.41
CA LEU A 40 -11.12 6.76 -0.59
C LEU A 40 -11.77 7.31 0.69
N GLN A 41 -12.96 7.91 0.59
CA GLN A 41 -13.68 8.45 1.75
C GLN A 41 -13.97 7.36 2.78
N ALA A 42 -14.45 6.19 2.34
CA ALA A 42 -14.75 5.07 3.24
C ALA A 42 -13.48 4.52 3.92
N LEU A 43 -12.41 4.31 3.15
CA LEU A 43 -11.15 3.81 3.68
C LEU A 43 -10.50 4.79 4.67
N ARG A 44 -10.51 6.10 4.37
CA ARG A 44 -10.01 7.15 5.29
C ARG A 44 -10.81 7.19 6.59
N ARG A 45 -12.14 7.15 6.50
CA ARG A 45 -13.03 7.07 7.68
C ARG A 45 -12.73 5.82 8.51
N GLY A 46 -12.59 4.68 7.87
CA GLY A 46 -12.26 3.41 8.53
C GLY A 46 -10.92 3.47 9.25
N LEU A 47 -9.89 4.10 8.62
CA LEU A 47 -8.56 4.25 9.20
C LEU A 47 -8.59 5.10 10.48
N VAL A 48 -9.30 6.22 10.48
CA VAL A 48 -9.46 7.07 11.68
C VAL A 48 -10.10 6.26 12.82
N ILE A 49 -11.18 5.51 12.55
CA ILE A 49 -11.85 4.68 13.55
C ILE A 49 -10.92 3.60 14.11
N ALA A 50 -10.12 2.97 13.25
CA ALA A 50 -9.16 1.95 13.67
C ALA A 50 -8.06 2.53 14.56
N GLN A 51 -7.56 3.74 14.22
CA GLN A 51 -6.56 4.48 15.01
C GLN A 51 -7.11 4.89 16.37
N ASP A 52 -8.28 5.52 16.41
CA ASP A 52 -8.92 5.99 17.65
C ASP A 52 -9.25 4.84 18.61
N SER A 53 -9.57 3.65 18.07
CA SER A 53 -9.84 2.44 18.85
C SER A 53 -8.59 1.63 19.20
N GLY A 54 -7.41 2.01 18.73
CA GLY A 54 -6.16 1.28 18.93
C GLY A 54 -6.09 -0.06 18.19
N ASN A 55 -6.93 -0.28 17.18
CA ASN A 55 -7.00 -1.53 16.43
C ASN A 55 -5.93 -1.58 15.33
N ARG A 56 -4.70 -1.96 15.69
CA ARG A 56 -3.56 -2.04 14.78
C ARG A 56 -3.75 -3.00 13.59
N TYR A 57 -4.58 -4.02 13.73
CA TYR A 57 -4.88 -4.92 12.63
C TYR A 57 -5.68 -4.20 11.54
N ASN A 58 -6.84 -3.61 11.90
CA ASN A 58 -7.66 -2.86 10.94
C ASN A 58 -6.93 -1.62 10.41
N GLU A 59 -6.14 -0.94 11.26
CA GLU A 59 -5.28 0.16 10.85
C GLU A 59 -4.34 -0.27 9.69
N SER A 60 -3.63 -1.40 9.84
CA SER A 60 -2.73 -1.89 8.79
C SER A 60 -3.46 -2.31 7.52
N VAL A 61 -4.60 -3.00 7.65
CA VAL A 61 -5.40 -3.44 6.49
C VAL A 61 -5.97 -2.25 5.72
N LEU A 62 -6.48 -1.23 6.43
CA LEU A 62 -6.99 0.01 5.83
C LEU A 62 -5.89 0.84 5.19
N ALA A 63 -4.73 0.95 5.83
CA ALA A 63 -3.58 1.66 5.28
C ALA A 63 -3.04 0.99 4.00
N ILE A 64 -3.00 -0.36 3.93
CA ILE A 64 -2.70 -1.09 2.69
C ILE A 64 -3.74 -0.74 1.61
N GLY A 65 -5.02 -0.76 1.98
CA GLY A 65 -6.12 -0.44 1.08
C GLY A 65 -6.08 0.98 0.54
N LEU A 66 -5.51 1.93 1.28
CA LEU A 66 -5.35 3.34 0.90
C LEU A 66 -4.14 3.59 0.00
N GLY A 67 -3.07 2.81 0.12
CA GLY A 67 -1.79 3.12 -0.53
C GLY A 67 -1.89 3.38 -2.03
N LEU A 68 -2.52 2.51 -2.81
CA LEU A 68 -2.69 2.72 -4.26
C LEU A 68 -3.76 3.76 -4.60
N PRO A 69 -4.98 3.73 -4.02
CA PRO A 69 -5.98 4.76 -4.28
C PRO A 69 -5.52 6.18 -3.97
N GLU A 70 -4.72 6.39 -2.92
CA GLU A 70 -4.12 7.71 -2.63
C GLU A 70 -3.12 8.11 -3.71
N ALA A 71 -2.27 7.20 -4.16
CA ALA A 71 -1.33 7.49 -5.24
C ALA A 71 -2.01 7.74 -6.60
N GLU A 72 -3.18 7.16 -6.83
CA GLU A 72 -3.92 7.27 -8.10
C GLU A 72 -4.89 8.45 -8.16
N HIS A 73 -5.59 8.72 -7.07
CA HIS A 73 -6.75 9.61 -7.02
C HIS A 73 -6.72 10.60 -5.86
N GLY A 74 -5.70 10.52 -5.01
CA GLY A 74 -5.55 11.34 -3.82
C GLY A 74 -4.22 12.09 -3.80
N ASP A 75 -3.49 11.91 -2.71
CA ASP A 75 -2.21 12.56 -2.45
C ASP A 75 -1.08 11.53 -2.36
N PRO A 76 -0.06 11.59 -3.23
CA PRO A 76 1.08 10.68 -3.19
C PRO A 76 1.86 10.69 -1.86
N LEU A 77 1.92 11.82 -1.16
CA LEU A 77 2.54 11.88 0.17
C LEU A 77 1.75 11.06 1.18
N SER A 78 0.42 11.16 1.17
CA SER A 78 -0.46 10.32 1.99
C SER A 78 -0.30 8.84 1.67
N ALA A 79 -0.12 8.47 0.38
CA ALA A 79 0.18 7.09 -0.01
C ALA A 79 1.46 6.56 0.66
N LEU A 80 2.55 7.35 0.63
CA LEU A 80 3.81 7.01 1.28
C LEU A 80 3.67 6.92 2.80
N ASP A 81 2.85 7.77 3.42
CA ASP A 81 2.58 7.72 4.87
C ASP A 81 1.85 6.44 5.26
N HIS A 82 0.84 6.03 4.51
CA HIS A 82 0.12 4.78 4.75
C HIS A 82 1.03 3.55 4.60
N ILE A 83 1.86 3.52 3.56
CA ILE A 83 2.82 2.44 3.36
C ILE A 83 3.84 2.39 4.52
N THR A 84 4.36 3.54 4.94
CA THR A 84 5.27 3.65 6.09
C THR A 84 4.63 3.10 7.36
N LEU A 85 3.37 3.45 7.62
CA LEU A 85 2.60 2.96 8.77
C LEU A 85 2.51 1.43 8.78
N VAL A 86 2.18 0.83 7.64
CA VAL A 86 2.07 -0.64 7.55
C VAL A 86 3.41 -1.31 7.76
N ILE A 87 4.48 -0.84 7.10
CA ILE A 87 5.82 -1.42 7.25
C ILE A 87 6.23 -1.38 8.73
N ARG A 88 6.03 -0.23 9.41
CA ARG A 88 6.34 -0.07 10.83
C ARG A 88 5.53 -1.01 11.70
N ASN A 89 4.19 -1.04 11.55
CA ASN A 89 3.33 -1.90 12.35
C ASN A 89 3.67 -3.39 12.19
N CYS A 90 3.97 -3.83 10.96
CA CYS A 90 4.37 -5.21 10.70
C CYS A 90 5.75 -5.53 11.28
N TYR A 91 6.71 -4.63 11.14
CA TYR A 91 8.09 -4.87 11.57
C TYR A 91 8.21 -4.83 13.10
N ASP A 92 7.63 -3.82 13.76
CA ASP A 92 7.68 -3.65 15.22
C ASP A 92 6.92 -4.75 15.96
N SER A 93 5.83 -5.26 15.39
CA SER A 93 5.07 -6.37 15.98
C SER A 93 5.65 -7.76 15.69
N GLY A 94 6.63 -7.87 14.80
CA GLY A 94 7.13 -9.14 14.29
C GLY A 94 6.12 -9.88 13.39
N ASN A 95 4.99 -9.27 13.06
CA ASN A 95 3.98 -9.84 12.17
C ASN A 95 4.28 -9.47 10.72
N LEU A 96 5.08 -10.30 10.05
CA LEU A 96 5.56 -10.03 8.70
C LEU A 96 4.58 -10.46 7.59
N VAL A 97 3.35 -10.90 7.93
CA VAL A 97 2.37 -11.40 6.95
C VAL A 97 2.05 -10.37 5.88
N TYR A 98 1.84 -9.10 6.28
CA TYR A 98 1.47 -8.03 5.35
C TYR A 98 2.65 -7.19 4.84
N ILE A 99 3.87 -7.45 5.29
CA ILE A 99 5.03 -6.62 4.90
C ILE A 99 5.29 -6.69 3.40
N ARG A 100 5.12 -7.88 2.79
CA ARG A 100 5.29 -8.04 1.34
C ARG A 100 4.20 -7.31 0.56
N SER A 101 2.97 -7.28 1.06
CA SER A 101 1.88 -6.52 0.44
C SER A 101 2.16 -5.01 0.48
N ALA A 102 2.64 -4.48 1.61
CA ALA A 102 3.03 -3.09 1.73
C ALA A 102 4.20 -2.74 0.78
N LEU A 103 5.20 -3.61 0.70
CA LEU A 103 6.33 -3.43 -0.20
C LEU A 103 5.94 -3.55 -1.69
N ALA A 104 5.00 -4.43 -2.03
CA ALA A 104 4.44 -4.51 -3.38
C ALA A 104 3.71 -3.21 -3.76
N THR A 105 2.91 -2.66 -2.83
CA THR A 105 2.28 -1.34 -3.02
C THR A 105 3.33 -0.24 -3.18
N LEU A 106 4.39 -0.24 -2.36
CA LEU A 106 5.49 0.72 -2.48
C LEU A 106 6.17 0.64 -3.86
N ALA A 107 6.43 -0.57 -4.35
CA ALA A 107 7.04 -0.75 -5.66
C ALA A 107 6.18 -0.14 -6.78
N VAL A 108 4.85 -0.32 -6.73
CA VAL A 108 3.92 0.31 -7.70
C VAL A 108 3.93 1.84 -7.58
N VAL A 109 3.94 2.37 -6.36
CA VAL A 109 3.98 3.83 -6.13
C VAL A 109 5.29 4.41 -6.63
N LEU A 110 6.43 3.79 -6.32
CA LEU A 110 7.74 4.25 -6.79
C LEU A 110 7.88 4.17 -8.32
N ASP A 111 7.35 3.12 -8.95
CA ASP A 111 7.30 3.01 -10.41
C ASP A 111 6.56 4.20 -11.03
N ARG A 112 5.40 4.57 -10.50
CA ARG A 112 4.61 5.73 -10.93
C ARG A 112 5.30 7.07 -10.70
N LEU A 113 6.10 7.17 -9.65
CA LEU A 113 6.92 8.34 -9.37
C LEU A 113 8.20 8.41 -10.24
N GLY A 114 8.39 7.46 -11.16
CA GLY A 114 9.57 7.38 -12.01
C GLY A 114 10.83 6.87 -11.31
N ARG A 115 10.71 6.36 -10.09
CA ARG A 115 11.83 5.80 -9.31
C ARG A 115 11.99 4.30 -9.62
N LEU A 116 12.40 4.02 -10.85
CA LEU A 116 12.33 2.69 -11.45
C LEU A 116 13.28 1.66 -10.80
N GLU A 117 14.55 2.06 -10.51
CA GLU A 117 15.54 1.14 -9.92
C GLU A 117 15.16 0.65 -8.52
N PRO A 118 14.77 1.55 -7.57
CA PRO A 118 14.29 1.09 -6.27
C PRO A 118 12.97 0.30 -6.38
N ALA A 119 12.07 0.67 -7.30
CA ALA A 119 10.85 -0.09 -7.54
C ALA A 119 11.15 -1.53 -7.95
N ALA A 120 12.09 -1.76 -8.89
CA ALA A 120 12.49 -3.08 -9.35
C ALA A 120 13.13 -3.91 -8.20
N THR A 121 14.00 -3.27 -7.40
CA THR A 121 14.65 -3.92 -6.25
C THR A 121 13.62 -4.38 -5.22
N ILE A 122 12.66 -3.52 -4.87
CA ILE A 122 11.61 -3.81 -3.88
C ILE A 122 10.61 -4.82 -4.45
N ALA A 123 10.22 -4.71 -5.73
CA ALA A 123 9.26 -5.61 -6.36
C ALA A 123 9.69 -7.08 -6.26
N ARG A 124 10.96 -7.38 -6.48
CA ARG A 124 11.44 -8.77 -6.39
C ARG A 124 11.38 -9.32 -4.98
N PHE A 125 11.75 -8.54 -3.98
CA PHE A 125 11.60 -8.93 -2.57
C PHE A 125 10.14 -9.15 -2.18
N ALA A 126 9.26 -8.26 -2.65
CA ALA A 126 7.83 -8.30 -2.35
C ALA A 126 7.08 -9.42 -3.07
N PHE A 127 7.65 -10.01 -4.13
CA PHE A 127 6.99 -11.02 -4.95
C PHE A 127 6.76 -12.32 -4.17
N ASP A 128 5.49 -12.70 -4.05
CA ASP A 128 5.04 -13.97 -3.48
C ASP A 128 3.68 -14.38 -4.10
N PRO A 129 3.12 -15.56 -3.78
CA PRO A 129 1.84 -16.02 -4.34
C PRO A 129 0.64 -15.10 -4.06
N LEU A 130 0.69 -14.29 -3.00
CA LEU A 130 -0.37 -13.33 -2.65
C LEU A 130 -0.25 -12.07 -3.49
N THR A 131 0.93 -11.45 -3.50
CA THR A 131 1.21 -10.21 -4.24
C THR A 131 1.13 -10.41 -5.76
N ALA A 132 1.48 -11.60 -6.25
CA ALA A 132 1.35 -11.99 -7.66
C ALA A 132 -0.11 -11.99 -8.18
N ARG A 133 -1.11 -11.91 -7.30
CA ARG A 133 -2.52 -11.76 -7.67
C ARG A 133 -2.93 -10.31 -7.95
N SER A 134 -2.10 -9.34 -7.60
CA SER A 134 -2.39 -7.92 -7.85
C SER A 134 -2.13 -7.56 -9.32
N PRO A 135 -3.16 -7.17 -10.09
CA PRO A 135 -2.96 -6.72 -11.47
C PRO A 135 -2.04 -5.49 -11.55
N GLN A 136 -2.19 -4.54 -10.61
CA GLN A 136 -1.38 -3.32 -10.58
C GLN A 136 0.10 -3.64 -10.34
N PHE A 137 0.40 -4.59 -9.44
CA PHE A 137 1.76 -5.02 -9.18
C PHE A 137 2.39 -5.72 -10.39
N ASN A 138 1.65 -6.59 -11.07
CA ASN A 138 2.12 -7.25 -12.29
C ASN A 138 2.34 -6.26 -13.44
N THR A 139 1.47 -5.25 -13.57
CA THR A 139 1.65 -4.16 -14.56
C THR A 139 2.91 -3.36 -14.27
N ALA A 140 3.18 -3.02 -13.02
CA ALA A 140 4.41 -2.32 -12.64
C ALA A 140 5.66 -3.16 -12.95
N ILE A 141 5.66 -4.46 -12.65
CA ILE A 141 6.78 -5.36 -13.00
C ILE A 141 7.01 -5.38 -14.51
N ALA A 142 5.95 -5.48 -15.31
CA ALA A 142 6.06 -5.47 -16.77
C ALA A 142 6.64 -4.13 -17.30
N HIS A 143 6.15 -3.01 -16.78
CA HIS A 143 6.65 -1.68 -17.12
C HIS A 143 8.13 -1.51 -16.72
N LEU A 144 8.53 -1.93 -15.54
CA LEU A 144 9.90 -1.87 -15.08
C LEU A 144 10.85 -2.68 -15.98
N ARG A 145 10.41 -3.86 -16.46
CA ARG A 145 11.19 -4.65 -17.42
C ARG A 145 11.32 -3.97 -18.77
N ASP A 146 10.23 -3.38 -19.25
CA ASP A 146 10.21 -2.68 -20.55
C ASP A 146 11.14 -1.48 -20.54
N VAL A 147 11.10 -0.64 -19.51
CA VAL A 147 11.85 0.61 -19.43
C VAL A 147 13.32 0.39 -19.06
N LEU A 148 13.61 -0.49 -18.08
CA LEU A 148 14.99 -0.75 -17.63
C LEU A 148 15.74 -1.72 -18.55
N GLY A 149 15.01 -2.52 -19.31
CA GLY A 149 15.54 -3.68 -20.03
C GLY A 149 15.81 -4.88 -19.11
N ASP A 150 15.70 -6.08 -19.67
CA ASP A 150 15.77 -7.33 -18.88
C ASP A 150 17.06 -7.46 -18.07
N GLN A 151 18.21 -7.09 -18.64
CA GLN A 151 19.50 -7.23 -17.96
C GLN A 151 19.59 -6.35 -16.70
N THR A 152 19.18 -5.09 -16.80
CA THR A 152 19.18 -4.15 -15.66
C THR A 152 18.15 -4.58 -14.61
N TYR A 153 16.93 -4.90 -15.06
CA TYR A 153 15.87 -5.37 -14.17
C TYR A 153 16.31 -6.60 -13.37
N GLU A 154 16.85 -7.64 -14.02
CA GLU A 154 17.29 -8.86 -13.34
C GLU A 154 18.47 -8.63 -12.37
N SER A 155 19.33 -7.65 -12.65
CA SER A 155 20.39 -7.24 -11.72
C SER A 155 19.81 -6.64 -10.44
N LEU A 156 18.86 -5.71 -10.57
CA LEU A 156 18.17 -5.06 -9.46
C LEU A 156 17.29 -6.05 -8.68
N ALA A 157 16.60 -6.93 -9.38
CA ALA A 157 15.79 -7.99 -8.81
C ALA A 157 16.63 -8.92 -7.92
N ARG A 158 17.82 -9.37 -8.41
CA ARG A 158 18.74 -10.18 -7.59
C ARG A 158 19.21 -9.45 -6.35
N LYS A 159 19.48 -8.14 -6.43
CA LYS A 159 19.81 -7.31 -5.25
C LYS A 159 18.68 -7.39 -4.20
N GLY A 160 17.44 -7.21 -4.62
CA GLY A 160 16.27 -7.30 -3.73
C GLY A 160 16.10 -8.70 -3.13
N GLU A 161 16.23 -9.75 -3.95
CA GLU A 161 16.07 -11.15 -3.54
C GLU A 161 17.05 -11.59 -2.44
N THR A 162 18.26 -11.04 -2.46
CA THR A 162 19.31 -11.37 -1.48
C THR A 162 19.22 -10.57 -0.18
N MET A 163 18.35 -9.57 -0.08
CA MET A 163 18.20 -8.77 1.14
C MET A 163 17.48 -9.55 2.23
N THR A 164 17.91 -9.34 3.48
CA THR A 164 17.12 -9.73 4.64
C THR A 164 15.92 -8.80 4.80
N THR A 165 14.88 -9.23 5.55
CA THR A 165 13.72 -8.37 5.82
C THR A 165 14.13 -7.04 6.48
N ALA A 166 15.06 -7.06 7.44
CA ALA A 166 15.55 -5.85 8.08
C ALA A 166 16.26 -4.90 7.09
N ALA A 167 17.11 -5.45 6.22
CA ALA A 167 17.78 -4.64 5.19
C ALA A 167 16.79 -4.05 4.19
N MET A 168 15.76 -4.82 3.79
CA MET A 168 14.71 -4.33 2.89
C MET A 168 13.85 -3.24 3.54
N VAL A 169 13.51 -3.38 4.82
CA VAL A 169 12.76 -2.35 5.56
C VAL A 169 13.55 -1.04 5.63
N THR A 170 14.84 -1.10 5.98
CA THR A 170 15.71 0.09 5.97
C THR A 170 15.76 0.71 4.57
N TYR A 171 15.99 -0.10 3.56
CA TYR A 171 16.03 0.36 2.17
C TYR A 171 14.70 1.00 1.74
N ALA A 172 13.55 0.42 2.11
CA ALA A 172 12.24 0.97 1.80
C ALA A 172 12.03 2.35 2.45
N TYR A 173 12.41 2.52 3.72
CA TYR A 173 12.34 3.83 4.38
C TYR A 173 13.21 4.88 3.69
N ASP A 174 14.45 4.54 3.35
CA ASP A 174 15.34 5.46 2.61
C ASP A 174 14.72 5.89 1.27
N GLN A 175 14.07 4.96 0.55
CA GLN A 175 13.42 5.27 -0.72
C GLN A 175 12.15 6.11 -0.55
N ILE A 176 11.38 5.89 0.51
CA ILE A 176 10.22 6.69 0.86
C ILE A 176 10.65 8.13 1.19
N ASP A 177 11.68 8.31 2.01
CA ASP A 177 12.16 9.63 2.41
C ASP A 177 12.71 10.44 1.22
N GLN A 178 13.42 9.77 0.30
CA GLN A 178 13.86 10.40 -0.95
C GLN A 178 12.66 10.80 -1.84
N ALA A 179 11.65 9.92 -1.98
CA ALA A 179 10.46 10.23 -2.77
C ALA A 179 9.67 11.40 -2.18
N ARG A 180 9.55 11.48 -0.85
CA ARG A 180 8.93 12.64 -0.17
C ARG A 180 9.67 13.94 -0.47
N ALA A 181 10.99 13.92 -0.34
CA ALA A 181 11.81 15.11 -0.61
C ALA A 181 11.67 15.63 -2.05
N GLU A 182 11.56 14.72 -3.02
CA GLU A 182 11.32 15.06 -4.42
C GLU A 182 9.92 15.65 -4.63
N LEU A 183 8.88 15.06 -4.05
CA LEU A 183 7.50 15.55 -4.13
C LEU A 183 7.37 16.95 -3.49
N ASP A 184 7.97 17.17 -2.32
CA ASP A 184 7.99 18.46 -1.64
C ASP A 184 8.75 19.54 -2.44
N ALA A 185 9.77 19.16 -3.20
CA ALA A 185 10.51 20.09 -4.05
C ALA A 185 9.72 20.54 -5.28
N VAL A 186 8.85 19.67 -5.82
CA VAL A 186 7.97 19.99 -6.97
C VAL A 186 6.78 20.86 -6.56
N ALA A 187 6.32 20.76 -5.31
CA ALA A 187 5.18 21.53 -4.79
C ALA A 187 5.50 23.00 -4.44
N LYS A 188 6.78 23.38 -4.46
CA LYS A 188 7.28 24.77 -4.21
C LYS A 188 7.48 25.54 -5.48
#